data_d7a66dc94cff5d1b5abe5c91a4736d4c
#
_entry.id   d7a66dc94cff5d1b5abe5c91a4736d4c
#
_cell.length_a   1.000
_cell.length_b   1.000
_cell.length_c   1.000
_cell.angle_alpha   90.00
_cell.angle_beta   90.00
_cell.angle_gamma   90.00
#
_symmetry.space_group_name_H-M   'P 1'
#
loop_
_entity.id
_entity.type
_entity.pdbx_description
1 polymer ?
#
loop_
_entity_poly.entity_id
_entity_poly.type
_entity_poly.pdbx_seq_one_letter_code
_entity_poly.pdbx_strand_id
1 'polypeptide(L)'
;MLKQRELHECHVLYNLMTDPAVFPYVRYPCQSYEEYLFITKQLIVEEEQGTCISRTILDEIGHPIGTIDLYHIHHQTGFLATWIGAPYFGKGYNQRAKEAFLAELFLGHDIETIFLKIRTQNIRSKKAVEKLPYVTLANERYEQVYQSINHSQQRYNLYCVERSDFLESIGGIQHEVAT
;
A
#
# COMPACT_ATOMS: atom_id res chain seq x y z
N MET A 1 -7.36 -3.60 11.19
CA MET A 1 -6.49 -2.59 11.84
C MET A 1 -5.05 -2.82 11.41
N LEU A 2 -4.15 -1.84 11.62
CA LEU A 2 -2.73 -1.98 11.24
C LEU A 2 -1.86 -2.24 12.47
N LYS A 3 -0.80 -3.01 12.31
CA LYS A 3 0.26 -3.19 13.31
C LYS A 3 1.63 -3.33 12.63
N GLN A 4 2.71 -3.13 13.37
CA GLN A 4 4.07 -3.40 12.89
C GLN A 4 4.22 -4.86 12.48
N ARG A 5 5.10 -5.12 11.50
CA ARG A 5 5.40 -6.47 11.02
C ARG A 5 6.08 -7.29 12.10
N GLU A 6 5.63 -8.53 12.24
CA GLU A 6 6.21 -9.49 13.16
C GLU A 6 6.47 -10.84 12.48
N LEU A 7 7.58 -11.50 12.86
CA LEU A 7 8.01 -12.72 12.17
C LEU A 7 7.08 -13.91 12.42
N HIS A 8 6.40 -13.96 13.55
CA HIS A 8 5.48 -15.07 13.89
C HIS A 8 4.24 -15.11 12.98
N GLU A 9 3.91 -14.00 12.29
CA GLU A 9 2.79 -13.91 11.33
C GLU A 9 3.14 -14.43 9.93
N CYS A 10 4.44 -14.60 9.65
CA CYS A 10 4.91 -14.92 8.30
C CYS A 10 4.30 -16.19 7.73
N HIS A 11 4.01 -17.20 8.56
CA HIS A 11 3.42 -18.45 8.08
C HIS A 11 1.98 -18.24 7.54
N VAL A 12 1.18 -17.50 8.28
CA VAL A 12 -0.21 -17.17 7.87
C VAL A 12 -0.21 -16.29 6.62
N LEU A 13 0.62 -15.24 6.62
CA LEU A 13 0.72 -14.30 5.50
C LEU A 13 1.27 -14.98 4.24
N TYR A 14 2.27 -15.84 4.36
CA TYR A 14 2.80 -16.61 3.23
C TYR A 14 1.71 -17.48 2.59
N ASN A 15 0.96 -18.24 3.39
CA ASN A 15 -0.13 -19.06 2.89
C ASN A 15 -1.22 -18.25 2.15
N LEU A 16 -1.57 -17.06 2.65
CA LEU A 16 -2.50 -16.16 1.97
C LEU A 16 -1.92 -15.57 0.68
N MET A 17 -0.62 -15.25 0.68
CA MET A 17 0.07 -14.67 -0.47
C MET A 17 0.18 -15.64 -1.65
N THR A 18 0.33 -16.95 -1.39
CA THR A 18 0.47 -17.98 -2.44
C THR A 18 -0.81 -18.30 -3.20
N ASP A 19 -1.96 -17.75 -2.76
CA ASP A 19 -3.22 -17.90 -3.51
C ASP A 19 -3.08 -17.31 -4.94
N PRO A 20 -3.47 -18.06 -6.00
CA PRO A 20 -3.37 -17.59 -7.39
C PRO A 20 -4.07 -16.27 -7.68
N ALA A 21 -5.09 -15.90 -6.89
CA ALA A 21 -5.76 -14.61 -7.02
C ALA A 21 -4.98 -13.44 -6.38
N VAL A 22 -3.97 -13.73 -5.55
CA VAL A 22 -3.14 -12.76 -4.82
C VAL A 22 -1.73 -12.68 -5.40
N PHE A 23 -1.08 -13.82 -5.56
CA PHE A 23 0.34 -13.96 -5.91
C PHE A 23 0.83 -13.07 -7.07
N PRO A 24 0.11 -12.92 -8.20
CA PRO A 24 0.58 -12.10 -9.32
C PRO A 24 0.64 -10.60 -9.01
N TYR A 25 0.01 -10.14 -7.93
CA TYR A 25 -0.16 -8.72 -7.62
C TYR A 25 0.64 -8.26 -6.41
N VAL A 26 1.32 -9.17 -5.71
CA VAL A 26 2.17 -8.81 -4.58
C VAL A 26 3.48 -8.18 -5.06
N ARG A 27 4.05 -7.31 -4.25
CA ARG A 27 5.33 -6.64 -4.56
C ARG A 27 6.49 -7.64 -4.62
N TYR A 28 6.52 -8.58 -3.68
CA TYR A 28 7.55 -9.62 -3.57
C TYR A 28 6.89 -11.01 -3.61
N PRO A 29 6.66 -11.57 -4.81
CA PRO A 29 6.13 -12.91 -4.95
C PRO A 29 7.21 -13.94 -4.55
N CYS A 30 7.09 -14.53 -3.36
CA CYS A 30 8.04 -15.48 -2.82
C CYS A 30 7.65 -16.91 -3.21
N GLN A 31 8.65 -17.72 -3.60
CA GLN A 31 8.45 -19.10 -4.01
C GLN A 31 8.52 -20.09 -2.83
N SER A 32 9.07 -19.67 -1.69
CA SER A 32 9.15 -20.46 -0.46
C SER A 32 8.85 -19.64 0.78
N TYR A 33 8.51 -20.33 1.87
CA TYR A 33 8.34 -19.70 3.18
C TYR A 33 9.62 -19.04 3.69
N GLU A 34 10.76 -19.67 3.47
CA GLU A 34 12.08 -19.17 3.86
C GLU A 34 12.40 -17.86 3.15
N GLU A 35 12.06 -17.74 1.87
CA GLU A 35 12.20 -16.51 1.11
C GLU A 35 11.28 -15.41 1.67
N TYR A 36 10.02 -15.73 1.97
CA TYR A 36 9.08 -14.78 2.59
C TYR A 36 9.57 -14.29 3.95
N LEU A 37 10.06 -15.20 4.78
CA LEU A 37 10.64 -14.87 6.09
C LEU A 37 11.88 -13.99 5.95
N PHE A 38 12.76 -14.28 4.98
CA PHE A 38 13.94 -13.46 4.69
C PHE A 38 13.53 -12.04 4.26
N ILE A 39 12.61 -11.91 3.31
CA ILE A 39 12.09 -10.60 2.85
C ILE A 39 11.46 -9.83 4.02
N THR A 40 10.68 -10.48 4.88
CA THR A 40 10.09 -9.81 6.05
C THR A 40 11.16 -9.29 7.01
N LYS A 41 12.25 -10.04 7.25
CA LYS A 41 13.39 -9.55 8.05
C LYS A 41 14.06 -8.34 7.41
N GLN A 42 14.23 -8.35 6.09
CA GLN A 42 14.80 -7.20 5.37
C GLN A 42 13.90 -5.94 5.50
N LEU A 43 12.59 -6.09 5.37
CA LEU A 43 11.66 -4.97 5.54
C LEU A 43 11.70 -4.36 6.95
N ILE A 44 11.87 -5.19 7.99
CA ILE A 44 12.04 -4.71 9.37
C ILE A 44 13.33 -3.87 9.49
N VAL A 45 14.44 -4.33 8.91
CA VAL A 45 15.72 -3.57 8.88
C VAL A 45 15.59 -2.29 8.06
N GLU A 46 14.93 -2.33 6.91
CA GLU A 46 14.69 -1.14 6.08
C GLU A 46 13.83 -0.10 6.80
N GLU A 47 12.89 -0.53 7.65
CA GLU A 47 12.09 0.37 8.48
C GLU A 47 12.96 1.06 9.56
N GLU A 48 13.86 0.34 10.21
CA GLU A 48 14.85 0.91 11.15
C GLU A 48 15.78 1.93 10.47
N GLN A 49 16.06 1.75 9.18
CA GLN A 49 16.87 2.65 8.35
C GLN A 49 16.05 3.83 7.77
N GLY A 50 14.72 3.84 7.93
CA GLY A 50 13.84 4.88 7.43
C GLY A 50 13.60 4.84 5.90
N THR A 51 13.91 3.74 5.22
CA THR A 51 13.74 3.58 3.77
C THR A 51 12.44 2.85 3.38
N CYS A 52 11.75 2.27 4.37
CA CYS A 52 10.47 1.60 4.24
C CYS A 52 9.64 1.81 5.51
N ILE A 53 8.32 1.73 5.40
CA ILE A 53 7.39 1.57 6.52
C ILE A 53 6.45 0.45 6.15
N SER A 54 6.37 -0.61 6.98
CA SER A 54 5.61 -1.81 6.66
C SER A 54 4.65 -2.18 7.79
N ARG A 55 3.41 -2.53 7.43
CA ARG A 55 2.36 -2.92 8.40
C ARG A 55 1.70 -4.22 8.00
N THR A 56 1.37 -5.03 9.01
CA THR A 56 0.43 -6.13 8.86
C THR A 56 -1.00 -5.58 8.98
N ILE A 57 -1.87 -5.99 8.07
CA ILE A 57 -3.30 -5.70 8.10
C ILE A 57 -4.00 -6.81 8.87
N LEU A 58 -4.81 -6.43 9.85
CA LEU A 58 -5.57 -7.36 10.69
C LEU A 58 -7.07 -7.24 10.40
N ASP A 59 -7.79 -8.35 10.50
CA ASP A 59 -9.26 -8.35 10.56
C ASP A 59 -9.80 -7.84 11.92
N GLU A 60 -11.11 -7.92 12.12
CA GLU A 60 -11.80 -7.43 13.32
C GLU A 60 -11.44 -8.21 14.60
N ILE A 61 -10.96 -9.44 14.46
CA ILE A 61 -10.57 -10.30 15.58
C ILE A 61 -9.05 -10.46 15.73
N GLY A 62 -8.28 -9.67 14.94
CA GLY A 62 -6.83 -9.59 15.06
C GLY A 62 -6.04 -10.61 14.25
N HIS A 63 -6.67 -11.31 13.30
CA HIS A 63 -5.94 -12.23 12.42
C HIS A 63 -5.23 -11.46 11.29
N PRO A 64 -3.97 -11.82 10.96
CA PRO A 64 -3.25 -11.28 9.82
C PRO A 64 -3.94 -11.65 8.50
N ILE A 65 -4.27 -10.64 7.69
CA ILE A 65 -5.01 -10.84 6.43
C ILE A 65 -4.31 -10.27 5.19
N GLY A 66 -3.21 -9.54 5.37
CA GLY A 66 -2.46 -8.91 4.29
C GLY A 66 -1.39 -7.97 4.81
N THR A 67 -0.76 -7.23 3.91
CA THR A 67 0.25 -6.22 4.24
C THR A 67 0.06 -4.93 3.46
N ILE A 68 0.57 -3.84 4.01
CA ILE A 68 0.66 -2.55 3.37
C ILE A 68 2.01 -1.93 3.67
N ASP A 69 2.68 -1.41 2.64
CA ASP A 69 4.04 -0.91 2.71
C ASP A 69 4.14 0.46 2.02
N LEU A 70 4.91 1.38 2.60
CA LEU A 70 5.53 2.50 1.90
C LEU A 70 7.01 2.17 1.70
N TYR A 71 7.49 2.19 0.48
CA TYR A 71 8.85 1.78 0.13
C TYR A 71 9.53 2.81 -0.78
N HIS A 72 10.85 2.70 -0.93
CA HIS A 72 11.69 3.69 -1.62
C HIS A 72 11.44 5.10 -1.08
N ILE A 73 11.41 5.22 0.25
CA ILE A 73 11.23 6.52 0.90
C ILE A 73 12.44 7.39 0.60
N HIS A 74 12.20 8.52 -0.05
CA HIS A 74 13.22 9.50 -0.40
C HIS A 74 12.60 10.88 -0.58
N HIS A 75 13.22 11.93 0.00
CA HIS A 75 12.74 13.31 -0.08
C HIS A 75 11.23 13.45 0.17
N GLN A 76 10.75 12.92 1.29
CA GLN A 76 9.33 13.00 1.71
C GLN A 76 8.34 12.32 0.77
N THR A 77 8.83 11.44 -0.11
CA THR A 77 8.01 10.67 -1.04
C THR A 77 8.25 9.17 -0.87
N GLY A 78 7.31 8.34 -1.32
CA GLY A 78 7.46 6.89 -1.35
C GLY A 78 6.37 6.23 -2.19
N PHE A 79 6.55 4.94 -2.49
CA PHE A 79 5.58 4.13 -3.22
C PHE A 79 4.78 3.26 -2.26
N LEU A 80 3.46 3.29 -2.41
CA LEU A 80 2.56 2.44 -1.64
C LEU A 80 2.30 1.12 -2.37
N ALA A 81 2.44 0.01 -1.65
CA ALA A 81 2.01 -1.32 -2.08
C ALA A 81 1.11 -1.94 -1.02
N THR A 82 0.09 -2.67 -1.44
CA THR A 82 -0.82 -3.38 -0.52
C THR A 82 -1.37 -4.63 -1.19
N TRP A 83 -1.56 -5.67 -0.40
CA TRP A 83 -2.33 -6.84 -0.79
C TRP A 83 -3.14 -7.37 0.38
N ILE A 84 -4.24 -8.03 0.07
CA ILE A 84 -5.13 -8.71 1.01
C ILE A 84 -5.31 -10.15 0.55
N GLY A 85 -5.42 -11.09 1.45
CA GLY A 85 -5.73 -12.48 1.15
C GLY A 85 -7.10 -12.65 0.47
N ALA A 86 -7.20 -13.58 -0.47
CA ALA A 86 -8.41 -13.80 -1.28
C ALA A 86 -9.72 -13.96 -0.47
N PRO A 87 -9.74 -14.65 0.69
CA PRO A 87 -10.96 -14.79 1.51
C PRO A 87 -11.52 -13.46 2.04
N TYR A 88 -10.73 -12.39 1.97
CA TYR A 88 -11.06 -11.05 2.50
C TYR A 88 -11.39 -10.04 1.40
N PHE A 89 -11.42 -10.44 0.13
CA PHE A 89 -11.80 -9.57 -0.97
C PHE A 89 -13.24 -9.07 -0.86
N GLY A 90 -13.49 -7.85 -1.34
CA GLY A 90 -14.83 -7.25 -1.39
C GLY A 90 -15.39 -6.80 -0.04
N LYS A 91 -14.68 -6.97 1.08
CA LYS A 91 -15.14 -6.62 2.44
C LYS A 91 -14.66 -5.24 2.92
N GLY A 92 -14.06 -4.43 2.04
CA GLY A 92 -13.60 -3.08 2.37
C GLY A 92 -12.27 -2.99 3.12
N TYR A 93 -11.62 -4.11 3.45
CA TYR A 93 -10.35 -4.12 4.20
C TYR A 93 -9.24 -3.31 3.53
N ASN A 94 -9.10 -3.42 2.21
CA ASN A 94 -8.04 -2.72 1.47
C ASN A 94 -8.20 -1.20 1.56
N GLN A 95 -9.44 -0.70 1.43
CA GLN A 95 -9.72 0.74 1.55
C GLN A 95 -9.43 1.23 2.96
N ARG A 96 -10.00 0.57 3.98
CA ARG A 96 -9.78 0.93 5.40
C ARG A 96 -8.30 0.89 5.78
N ALA A 97 -7.56 -0.12 5.30
CA ALA A 97 -6.13 -0.22 5.54
C ALA A 97 -5.35 0.94 4.89
N LYS A 98 -5.69 1.32 3.66
CA LYS A 98 -5.08 2.47 2.99
C LYS A 98 -5.37 3.78 3.72
N GLU A 99 -6.61 4.03 4.09
CA GLU A 99 -6.99 5.25 4.83
C GLU A 99 -6.26 5.36 6.17
N ALA A 100 -6.21 4.27 6.94
CA ALA A 100 -5.48 4.23 8.20
C ALA A 100 -3.96 4.43 8.00
N PHE A 101 -3.39 3.83 6.96
CA PHE A 101 -1.96 3.93 6.69
C PHE A 101 -1.57 5.31 6.17
N LEU A 102 -2.36 5.91 5.29
CA LEU A 102 -2.17 7.29 4.82
C LEU A 102 -2.23 8.28 5.99
N ALA A 103 -3.17 8.10 6.92
CA ALA A 103 -3.25 8.91 8.12
C ALA A 103 -1.99 8.76 9.00
N GLU A 104 -1.51 7.52 9.21
CA GLU A 104 -0.26 7.26 9.93
C GLU A 104 0.92 7.97 9.27
N LEU A 105 1.06 7.85 7.95
CA LEU A 105 2.17 8.41 7.19
C LEU A 105 2.16 9.95 7.18
N PHE A 106 1.01 10.56 6.90
CA PHE A 106 0.91 12.01 6.77
C PHE A 106 0.88 12.75 8.11
N LEU A 107 0.43 12.10 9.20
CA LEU A 107 0.36 12.72 10.52
C LEU A 107 1.54 12.35 11.42
N GLY A 108 2.15 11.17 11.21
CA GLY A 108 3.21 10.64 12.08
C GLY A 108 4.61 10.63 11.46
N HIS A 109 4.70 10.79 10.14
CA HIS A 109 5.97 10.77 9.40
C HIS A 109 6.12 12.01 8.51
N ASP A 110 7.35 12.32 8.12
CA ASP A 110 7.66 13.45 7.23
C ASP A 110 7.49 13.04 5.76
N ILE A 111 6.23 12.69 5.39
CA ILE A 111 5.84 12.31 4.04
C ILE A 111 4.87 13.35 3.47
N GLU A 112 5.13 13.81 2.25
CA GLU A 112 4.31 14.81 1.56
C GLU A 112 3.58 14.22 0.34
N THR A 113 4.21 13.28 -0.38
CA THR A 113 3.61 12.68 -1.58
C THR A 113 3.78 11.16 -1.56
N ILE A 114 2.68 10.44 -1.78
CA ILE A 114 2.67 8.98 -1.88
C ILE A 114 2.28 8.58 -3.29
N PHE A 115 3.12 7.77 -3.93
CA PHE A 115 2.89 7.24 -5.27
C PHE A 115 2.26 5.85 -5.22
N LEU A 116 1.36 5.58 -6.16
CA LEU A 116 0.82 4.26 -6.44
C LEU A 116 1.07 3.93 -7.91
N LYS A 117 1.75 2.82 -8.18
CA LYS A 117 1.88 2.29 -9.54
C LYS A 117 0.91 1.13 -9.75
N ILE A 118 0.05 1.26 -10.74
CA ILE A 118 -0.97 0.25 -11.02
C ILE A 118 -0.80 -0.22 -12.47
N ARG A 119 -0.66 -1.53 -12.66
CA ARG A 119 -0.58 -2.11 -14.01
C ARG A 119 -1.78 -1.65 -14.83
N THR A 120 -1.57 -1.20 -16.06
CA THR A 120 -2.64 -0.71 -16.94
C THR A 120 -3.75 -1.74 -17.14
N GLN A 121 -3.40 -3.03 -17.08
CA GLN A 121 -4.35 -4.15 -17.22
C GLN A 121 -5.09 -4.49 -15.92
N ASN A 122 -4.67 -3.96 -14.76
CA ASN A 122 -5.33 -4.22 -13.48
C ASN A 122 -6.52 -3.28 -13.28
N ILE A 123 -7.59 -3.54 -14.03
CA ILE A 123 -8.82 -2.71 -14.05
C ILE A 123 -9.47 -2.62 -12.66
N ARG A 124 -9.40 -3.70 -11.85
CA ARG A 124 -9.94 -3.70 -10.48
C ARG A 124 -9.24 -2.68 -9.59
N SER A 125 -7.91 -2.70 -9.55
CA SER A 125 -7.13 -1.74 -8.75
C SER A 125 -7.29 -0.31 -9.26
N LYS A 126 -7.30 -0.13 -10.59
CA LYS A 126 -7.54 1.18 -11.21
C LYS A 126 -8.88 1.77 -10.76
N LYS A 127 -9.98 1.05 -10.93
CA LYS A 127 -11.31 1.50 -10.49
C LYS A 127 -11.40 1.74 -8.98
N ALA A 128 -10.63 0.99 -8.18
CA ALA A 128 -10.63 1.16 -6.73
C ALA A 128 -9.95 2.47 -6.30
N VAL A 129 -8.81 2.84 -6.91
CA VAL A 129 -8.12 4.09 -6.55
C VAL A 129 -8.79 5.32 -7.14
N GLU A 130 -9.36 5.24 -8.34
CA GLU A 130 -10.08 6.34 -9.00
C GLU A 130 -11.37 6.76 -8.27
N LYS A 131 -11.86 5.96 -7.33
CA LYS A 131 -12.99 6.31 -6.46
C LYS A 131 -12.59 7.12 -5.21
N LEU A 132 -11.30 7.17 -4.90
CA LEU A 132 -10.80 7.87 -3.72
C LEU A 132 -10.63 9.36 -4.05
N PRO A 133 -11.27 10.28 -3.31
CA PRO A 133 -11.32 11.70 -3.66
C PRO A 133 -9.95 12.40 -3.59
N TYR A 134 -9.01 11.81 -2.87
CA TYR A 134 -7.65 12.31 -2.66
C TYR A 134 -6.60 11.66 -3.57
N VAL A 135 -7.01 10.78 -4.51
CA VAL A 135 -6.09 10.14 -5.46
C VAL A 135 -6.21 10.80 -6.82
N THR A 136 -5.07 11.20 -7.39
CA THR A 136 -5.02 11.82 -8.71
C THR A 136 -4.12 11.03 -9.66
N LEU A 137 -4.45 11.04 -10.97
CA LEU A 137 -3.58 10.49 -12.01
C LEU A 137 -2.36 11.42 -12.16
N ALA A 138 -1.15 10.88 -12.09
CA ALA A 138 0.07 11.63 -11.95
C ALA A 138 1.09 11.43 -13.10
N ASN A 139 0.70 10.77 -14.18
CA ASN A 139 1.58 10.44 -15.31
C ASN A 139 2.31 11.67 -15.89
N GLU A 140 1.57 12.78 -16.06
CA GLU A 140 2.12 14.01 -16.62
C GLU A 140 2.78 14.89 -15.53
N ARG A 141 2.14 14.98 -14.36
CA ARG A 141 2.62 15.81 -13.24
C ARG A 141 3.98 15.35 -12.70
N TYR A 142 4.21 14.05 -12.66
CA TYR A 142 5.44 13.43 -12.20
C TYR A 142 6.09 12.59 -13.31
N GLU A 143 6.33 13.21 -14.47
CA GLU A 143 6.81 12.54 -15.68
C GLU A 143 8.08 11.72 -15.46
N GLN A 144 9.06 12.23 -14.71
CA GLN A 144 10.30 11.50 -14.42
C GLN A 144 10.03 10.22 -13.62
N VAL A 145 9.14 10.28 -12.63
CA VAL A 145 8.73 9.11 -11.84
C VAL A 145 7.96 8.13 -12.73
N TYR A 146 7.04 8.64 -13.56
CA TYR A 146 6.28 7.83 -14.51
C TYR A 146 7.20 7.10 -15.50
N GLN A 147 8.21 7.77 -16.05
CA GLN A 147 9.17 7.15 -16.95
C GLN A 147 10.01 6.09 -16.21
N SER A 148 10.43 6.37 -14.98
CA SER A 148 11.24 5.44 -14.19
C SER A 148 10.52 4.10 -13.89
N ILE A 149 9.21 4.09 -13.75
CA ILE A 149 8.43 2.86 -13.53
C ILE A 149 8.04 2.13 -14.82
N ASN A 150 8.24 2.75 -15.99
CA ASN A 150 7.82 2.25 -17.29
C ASN A 150 8.97 1.91 -18.26
N HIS A 151 10.18 1.68 -17.75
CA HIS A 151 11.34 1.31 -18.56
C HIS A 151 11.33 -0.14 -19.06
N SER A 152 10.43 -0.99 -18.55
CA SER A 152 10.26 -2.40 -18.94
C SER A 152 9.06 -2.61 -19.86
N GLN A 153 8.81 -3.86 -20.28
CA GLN A 153 7.63 -4.21 -21.08
C GLN A 153 6.30 -4.05 -20.31
N GLN A 154 6.33 -4.20 -18.98
CA GLN A 154 5.15 -4.02 -18.15
C GLN A 154 4.81 -2.53 -18.02
N ARG A 155 3.58 -2.16 -18.35
CA ARG A 155 3.11 -0.77 -18.30
C ARG A 155 2.28 -0.50 -17.04
N TYR A 156 2.53 0.68 -16.45
CA TYR A 156 1.85 1.17 -15.26
C TYR A 156 1.27 2.56 -15.49
N ASN A 157 0.13 2.84 -14.87
CA ASN A 157 -0.28 4.20 -14.55
C ASN A 157 0.31 4.60 -13.21
N LEU A 158 0.74 5.84 -13.11
CA LEU A 158 1.18 6.47 -11.87
C LEU A 158 0.03 7.29 -11.30
N TYR A 159 -0.31 7.05 -10.05
CA TYR A 159 -1.21 7.87 -9.25
C TYR A 159 -0.45 8.48 -8.08
N CYS A 160 -0.93 9.59 -7.54
CA CYS A 160 -0.39 10.15 -6.32
C CYS A 160 -1.49 10.53 -5.33
N VAL A 161 -1.09 10.58 -4.07
CA VAL A 161 -1.82 11.16 -2.94
C VAL A 161 -0.92 12.24 -2.37
N GLU A 162 -1.36 13.50 -2.43
CA GLU A 162 -0.70 14.60 -1.74
C GLU A 162 -1.24 14.70 -0.31
N ARG A 163 -0.38 15.05 0.63
CA ARG A 163 -0.76 15.25 2.03
C ARG A 163 -1.91 16.24 2.18
N SER A 164 -1.85 17.38 1.48
CA SER A 164 -2.90 18.41 1.49
C SER A 164 -4.25 17.87 1.08
N ASP A 165 -4.29 17.12 -0.05
CA ASP A 165 -5.53 16.59 -0.62
C ASP A 165 -6.17 15.56 0.31
N PHE A 166 -5.34 14.71 0.92
CA PHE A 166 -5.80 13.71 1.89
C PHE A 166 -6.37 14.37 3.14
N LEU A 167 -5.65 15.35 3.74
CA LEU A 167 -6.09 16.02 4.96
C LEU A 167 -7.36 16.87 4.72
N GLU A 168 -7.49 17.51 3.57
CA GLU A 168 -8.71 18.22 3.19
C GLU A 168 -9.91 17.26 3.07
N SER A 169 -9.70 16.09 2.44
CA SER A 169 -10.73 15.06 2.29
C SER A 169 -11.25 14.55 3.64
N ILE A 170 -10.38 14.27 4.61
CA ILE A 170 -10.81 13.78 5.93
C ILE A 170 -11.36 14.93 6.82
N GLY A 171 -10.88 16.16 6.65
CA GLY A 171 -11.39 17.33 7.37
C GLY A 171 -12.80 17.73 6.93
N GLY A 172 -13.13 17.60 5.64
CA GLY A 172 -14.46 17.83 5.09
C GLY A 172 -15.54 16.89 5.64
N ILE A 173 -15.17 15.63 5.91
CA ILE A 173 -16.09 14.61 6.47
C ILE A 173 -16.53 14.98 7.90
N GLN A 174 -15.70 15.66 8.70
CA GLN A 174 -16.05 16.08 10.07
C GLN A 174 -17.09 17.20 10.10
N HIS A 175 -17.22 17.99 9.05
CA HIS A 175 -18.23 19.05 8.96
C HIS A 175 -19.62 18.56 8.53
N GLU A 176 -19.72 17.45 7.78
CA GLU A 176 -21.01 16.87 7.35
C GLU A 176 -21.70 16.01 8.44
N VAL A 177 -20.96 15.52 9.43
CA VAL A 177 -21.53 14.70 10.54
C VAL A 177 -21.99 15.57 11.71
N ALA A 178 -21.69 16.87 11.73
CA ALA A 178 -22.02 17.81 12.80
C ALA A 178 -23.26 18.71 12.50
N THR A 179 -23.98 18.44 11.42
CA THR A 179 -25.25 19.10 11.05
C THR A 179 -26.37 18.07 10.97
#